data_d43c44b7f7cf3ae69ab1c1f815706a80
#
_entry.id   d43c44b7f7cf3ae69ab1c1f815706a80
#
_cell.length_a   1.000
_cell.length_b   1.000
_cell.length_c   1.000
_cell.angle_alpha   90.00
_cell.angle_beta   90.00
_cell.angle_gamma   90.00
#
_symmetry.space_group_name_H-M   'P 1'
#
loop_
_entity.id
_entity.type
_entity.pdbx_description
1 polymer ?
#
loop_
_entity_poly.entity_id
_entity_poly.type
_entity_poly.pdbx_seq_one_letter_code
_entity_poly.pdbx_strand_id
1 'polypeptide(L)'
;VVDTPPPTTRFASKVDGENRLALIRRLRVMYWFRGCMARHDVPSAHALAKVMVSLTPSSTETFNPKRYYKYAQGNRLPTDFTVRAIEQALHRRHRPIGSAEEFLHPVWQVISTTAPRPSAVYDWIHSMAPELQSIAARSELPSRNKHWVPNFRSSSLNAIHKEPGLDAIALLCIATRQAFRFGSLQQAGDLAVHLSHAFWMASDLFRGRKLLTDWARVLDQCVFIDIADAERRLRFPESCVDADARALDWELRHLPASSPWTICTRRTAELRKVLGTDRSYLYWRWHYPRVEPITMEPVVQAPSDI
;
A
#
# COMPACT_ATOMS: atom_id res chain seq x y z
N VAL A 1 -6.09 -35.25 -14.35
CA VAL A 1 -5.30 -34.72 -13.23
C VAL A 1 -6.26 -33.86 -12.44
N VAL A 2 -6.68 -34.32 -11.26
CA VAL A 2 -7.57 -33.57 -10.36
C VAL A 2 -6.69 -32.54 -9.66
N ASP A 3 -6.87 -31.27 -10.00
CA ASP A 3 -6.24 -30.13 -9.32
C ASP A 3 -6.77 -30.05 -7.88
N THR A 4 -6.06 -30.67 -6.97
CA THR A 4 -6.27 -30.45 -5.54
C THR A 4 -5.62 -29.10 -5.21
N PRO A 5 -6.39 -28.08 -4.79
CA PRO A 5 -5.79 -26.81 -4.37
C PRO A 5 -4.80 -27.06 -3.22
N PRO A 6 -3.67 -26.34 -3.18
CA PRO A 6 -2.70 -26.50 -2.09
C PRO A 6 -3.40 -26.28 -0.75
N PRO A 7 -2.98 -26.99 0.31
CA PRO A 7 -3.59 -26.88 1.62
C PRO A 7 -3.51 -25.43 2.09
N THR A 8 -4.66 -24.76 2.10
CA THR A 8 -4.79 -23.43 2.71
C THR A 8 -4.49 -23.60 4.20
N THR A 9 -3.27 -23.31 4.59
CA THR A 9 -2.88 -23.23 5.99
C THR A 9 -3.73 -22.12 6.64
N ARG A 10 -4.76 -22.54 7.39
CA ARG A 10 -5.62 -21.68 8.20
C ARG A 10 -4.83 -21.17 9.42
N PHE A 11 -3.86 -20.26 9.21
CA PHE A 11 -3.11 -19.65 10.30
C PHE A 11 -3.61 -18.25 10.68
N ALA A 12 -4.61 -17.71 10.01
CA ALA A 12 -5.22 -16.45 10.44
C ALA A 12 -6.38 -16.77 11.39
N SER A 13 -6.20 -16.52 12.67
CA SER A 13 -7.32 -16.56 13.61
C SER A 13 -8.35 -15.47 13.25
N LYS A 14 -9.62 -15.64 13.66
CA LYS A 14 -10.66 -14.62 13.45
C LYS A 14 -10.26 -13.27 14.06
N VAL A 15 -9.53 -13.30 15.18
CA VAL A 15 -8.99 -12.12 15.87
C VAL A 15 -7.99 -11.38 15.00
N ASP A 16 -7.13 -12.10 14.25
CA ASP A 16 -6.15 -11.48 13.35
C ASP A 16 -6.85 -10.78 12.19
N GLY A 17 -7.95 -11.34 11.68
CA GLY A 17 -8.74 -10.72 10.61
C GLY A 17 -9.39 -9.40 11.02
N GLU A 18 -9.93 -9.30 12.22
CA GLU A 18 -10.52 -8.07 12.77
C GLU A 18 -9.45 -6.99 13.01
N ASN A 19 -8.30 -7.38 13.53
CA ASN A 19 -7.16 -6.48 13.73
C ASN A 19 -6.62 -5.93 12.40
N ARG A 20 -6.53 -6.77 11.36
CA ARG A 20 -6.10 -6.34 10.01
C ARG A 20 -7.05 -5.32 9.41
N LEU A 21 -8.36 -5.56 9.47
CA LEU A 21 -9.36 -4.63 8.96
C LEU A 21 -9.34 -3.29 9.71
N ALA A 22 -9.15 -3.32 11.03
CA ALA A 22 -9.01 -2.11 11.84
C ALA A 22 -7.76 -1.30 11.43
N LEU A 23 -6.64 -1.99 11.21
CA LEU A 23 -5.38 -1.38 10.78
C LEU A 23 -5.52 -0.70 9.41
N ILE A 24 -6.12 -1.39 8.44
CA ILE A 24 -6.36 -0.86 7.08
C ILE A 24 -7.31 0.34 7.13
N ARG A 25 -8.41 0.24 7.87
CA ARG A 25 -9.37 1.35 8.05
C ARG A 25 -8.69 2.57 8.66
N ARG A 26 -7.88 2.36 9.69
CA ARG A 26 -7.11 3.42 10.32
C ARG A 26 -6.17 4.11 9.34
N LEU A 27 -5.37 3.34 8.61
CA LEU A 27 -4.44 3.88 7.60
C LEU A 27 -5.18 4.64 6.50
N ARG A 28 -6.28 4.09 5.96
CA ARG A 28 -7.13 4.73 4.94
C ARG A 28 -7.57 6.13 5.35
N VAL A 29 -8.09 6.26 6.59
CA VAL A 29 -8.57 7.53 7.11
C VAL A 29 -7.42 8.52 7.31
N MET A 30 -6.32 8.08 7.92
CA MET A 30 -5.14 8.93 8.13
C MET A 30 -4.55 9.37 6.79
N TYR A 31 -4.44 8.48 5.82
CA TYR A 31 -3.87 8.75 4.50
C TYR A 31 -4.66 9.85 3.79
N TRP A 32 -5.98 9.70 3.72
CA TRP A 32 -6.86 10.70 3.15
C TRP A 32 -6.78 12.04 3.90
N PHE A 33 -6.97 12.02 5.21
CA PHE A 33 -7.12 13.25 5.99
C PHE A 33 -5.81 14.03 6.06
N ARG A 34 -4.69 13.37 6.28
CA ARG A 34 -3.37 14.02 6.26
C ARG A 34 -2.99 14.47 4.84
N GLY A 35 -3.47 13.78 3.81
CA GLY A 35 -3.38 14.24 2.43
C GLY A 35 -4.11 15.58 2.22
N CYS A 36 -5.32 15.73 2.75
CA CYS A 36 -6.04 17.01 2.74
C CYS A 36 -5.25 18.11 3.46
N MET A 37 -4.68 17.81 4.63
CA MET A 37 -3.86 18.76 5.37
C MET A 37 -2.62 19.19 4.59
N ALA A 38 -1.89 18.25 4.02
CA ALA A 38 -0.65 18.52 3.28
C ALA A 38 -0.90 19.38 2.02
N ARG A 39 -1.99 19.11 1.29
CA ARG A 39 -2.33 19.86 0.07
C ARG A 39 -2.79 21.30 0.34
N HIS A 40 -3.29 21.57 1.53
CA HIS A 40 -3.72 22.90 1.94
C HIS A 40 -2.69 23.62 2.79
N ASP A 41 -1.51 23.02 2.95
CA ASP A 41 -0.42 23.56 3.78
C ASP A 41 -0.90 23.94 5.19
N VAL A 42 -1.77 23.13 5.78
CA VAL A 42 -2.26 23.36 7.13
C VAL A 42 -1.53 22.44 8.12
N PRO A 43 -0.98 22.99 9.19
CA PRO A 43 -0.08 22.25 10.08
C PRO A 43 -0.82 21.27 11.02
N SER A 44 -2.15 21.41 11.15
CA SER A 44 -2.89 20.61 12.14
C SER A 44 -4.34 20.37 11.75
N ALA A 45 -4.94 19.34 12.34
CA ALA A 45 -6.37 19.05 12.20
C ALA A 45 -7.26 20.22 12.66
N HIS A 46 -6.82 20.95 13.69
CA HIS A 46 -7.51 22.14 14.16
C HIS A 46 -7.47 23.28 13.13
N ALA A 47 -6.33 23.51 12.50
CA ALA A 47 -6.18 24.51 11.45
C ALA A 47 -7.08 24.16 10.24
N LEU A 48 -7.12 22.89 9.82
CA LEU A 48 -8.03 22.45 8.76
C LEU A 48 -9.50 22.64 9.15
N ALA A 49 -9.87 22.34 10.39
CA ALA A 49 -11.24 22.55 10.87
C ALA A 49 -11.65 24.02 10.81
N LYS A 50 -10.77 24.97 11.20
CA LYS A 50 -11.02 26.41 11.08
C LYS A 50 -11.23 26.84 9.62
N VAL A 51 -10.39 26.34 8.71
CA VAL A 51 -10.56 26.61 7.26
C VAL A 51 -11.92 26.10 6.79
N MET A 52 -12.32 24.89 7.17
CA MET A 52 -13.60 24.32 6.77
C MET A 52 -14.80 25.10 7.28
N VAL A 53 -14.77 25.53 8.55
CA VAL A 53 -15.83 26.37 9.13
C VAL A 53 -15.95 27.69 8.38
N SER A 54 -14.83 28.32 7.99
CA SER A 54 -14.86 29.58 7.22
C SER A 54 -15.43 29.40 5.80
N LEU A 55 -15.33 28.20 5.22
CA LEU A 55 -15.84 27.91 3.87
C LEU A 55 -17.32 27.51 3.84
N THR A 56 -17.86 27.02 4.96
CA THR A 56 -19.23 26.51 5.07
C THR A 56 -19.87 26.91 6.40
N PRO A 57 -20.19 28.19 6.60
CA PRO A 57 -20.69 28.70 7.88
C PRO A 57 -21.98 28.04 8.37
N SER A 58 -22.82 27.54 7.45
CA SER A 58 -24.14 26.94 7.76
C SER A 58 -24.07 25.47 8.20
N SER A 59 -22.90 24.84 8.25
CA SER A 59 -22.74 23.38 8.47
C SER A 59 -21.87 23.10 9.71
N THR A 60 -22.25 23.62 10.88
CA THR A 60 -21.47 23.52 12.12
C THR A 60 -21.24 22.08 12.63
N GLU A 61 -22.18 21.17 12.37
CA GLU A 61 -22.03 19.76 12.81
C GLU A 61 -21.01 18.97 11.98
N THR A 62 -20.91 19.25 10.69
CA THR A 62 -20.02 18.50 9.78
C THR A 62 -18.54 18.82 10.05
N PHE A 63 -18.24 20.03 10.54
CA PHE A 63 -16.88 20.55 10.70
C PHE A 63 -16.44 20.70 12.16
N ASN A 64 -16.90 19.81 13.02
CA ASN A 64 -16.50 19.80 14.43
C ASN A 64 -15.00 19.47 14.59
N PRO A 65 -14.17 20.33 15.18
CA PRO A 65 -12.74 20.10 15.37
C PRO A 65 -12.40 18.77 16.06
N LYS A 66 -13.22 18.33 17.02
CA LYS A 66 -13.04 17.03 17.69
C LYS A 66 -13.13 15.84 16.74
N ARG A 67 -13.94 15.92 15.68
CA ARG A 67 -14.02 14.89 14.63
C ARG A 67 -12.75 14.87 13.79
N TYR A 68 -12.19 16.03 13.45
CA TYR A 68 -10.97 16.16 12.66
C TYR A 68 -9.75 15.55 13.38
N TYR A 69 -9.62 15.74 14.68
CA TYR A 69 -8.60 15.06 15.46
C TYR A 69 -8.73 13.54 15.37
N LYS A 70 -9.95 13.01 15.47
CA LYS A 70 -10.20 11.57 15.32
C LYS A 70 -9.84 11.06 13.92
N TYR A 71 -10.08 11.85 12.87
CA TYR A 71 -9.66 11.50 11.51
C TYR A 71 -8.14 11.55 11.36
N ALA A 72 -7.47 12.56 11.87
CA ALA A 72 -6.02 12.67 11.83
C ALA A 72 -5.31 11.48 12.51
N GLN A 73 -5.95 10.88 13.52
CA GLN A 73 -5.47 9.70 14.26
C GLN A 73 -5.99 8.37 13.68
N GLY A 74 -6.91 8.41 12.72
CA GLY A 74 -7.56 7.22 12.17
C GLY A 74 -8.56 6.54 13.11
N ASN A 75 -8.98 7.22 14.17
CA ASN A 75 -9.85 6.66 15.22
C ASN A 75 -11.35 6.77 14.90
N ARG A 76 -11.70 7.32 13.75
CA ARG A 76 -13.06 7.46 13.28
C ARG A 76 -13.12 7.33 11.77
N LEU A 77 -13.99 6.46 11.27
CA LEU A 77 -14.25 6.35 9.84
C LEU A 77 -15.23 7.47 9.43
N PRO A 78 -14.88 8.33 8.44
CA PRO A 78 -15.84 9.26 7.85
C PRO A 78 -16.83 8.49 6.98
N THR A 79 -18.03 9.05 6.79
CA THR A 79 -18.95 8.60 5.74
C THR A 79 -18.47 9.14 4.39
N ASP A 80 -18.85 8.48 3.30
CA ASP A 80 -18.55 8.95 1.93
C ASP A 80 -19.11 10.36 1.70
N PHE A 81 -20.27 10.67 2.28
CA PHE A 81 -20.82 12.02 2.28
C PHE A 81 -19.87 13.03 2.95
N THR A 82 -19.30 12.70 4.11
CA THR A 82 -18.35 13.58 4.80
C THR A 82 -17.09 13.79 3.97
N VAL A 83 -16.57 12.74 3.34
CA VAL A 83 -15.38 12.81 2.47
C VAL A 83 -15.64 13.75 1.30
N ARG A 84 -16.75 13.55 0.59
CA ARG A 84 -17.14 14.40 -0.55
C ARG A 84 -17.45 15.84 -0.15
N ALA A 85 -18.08 16.06 0.99
CA ALA A 85 -18.37 17.41 1.50
C ALA A 85 -17.09 18.17 1.84
N ILE A 86 -16.10 17.51 2.45
CA ILE A 86 -14.78 18.08 2.74
C ILE A 86 -14.07 18.40 1.42
N GLU A 87 -14.03 17.49 0.47
CA GLU A 87 -13.42 17.72 -0.83
C GLU A 87 -14.08 18.90 -1.57
N GLN A 88 -15.41 18.92 -1.62
CA GLN A 88 -16.14 20.00 -2.28
C GLN A 88 -15.89 21.37 -1.65
N ALA A 89 -15.81 21.43 -0.33
CA ALA A 89 -15.51 22.69 0.38
C ALA A 89 -14.06 23.14 0.11
N LEU A 90 -13.12 22.21 0.10
CA LEU A 90 -11.71 22.49 -0.22
C LEU A 90 -11.53 22.86 -1.69
N HIS A 91 -12.29 22.25 -2.59
CA HIS A 91 -12.26 22.54 -4.04
C HIS A 91 -12.64 23.99 -4.36
N ARG A 92 -13.56 24.57 -3.61
CA ARG A 92 -13.95 26.00 -3.78
C ARG A 92 -12.78 26.96 -3.56
N ARG A 93 -11.77 26.55 -2.83
CA ARG A 93 -10.59 27.40 -2.52
C ARG A 93 -9.40 27.13 -3.43
N HIS A 94 -9.25 25.92 -3.93
CA HIS A 94 -8.11 25.48 -4.74
C HIS A 94 -8.58 24.49 -5.82
N ARG A 95 -7.70 24.15 -6.76
CA ARG A 95 -7.98 23.16 -7.83
C ARG A 95 -8.42 21.79 -7.28
N PRO A 96 -9.14 20.97 -8.07
CA PRO A 96 -9.58 19.65 -7.65
C PRO A 96 -8.39 18.80 -7.16
N ILE A 97 -8.59 18.13 -6.05
CA ILE A 97 -7.48 17.58 -5.28
C ILE A 97 -7.49 16.04 -5.29
N GLY A 98 -8.56 15.41 -5.78
CA GLY A 98 -8.67 13.95 -5.80
C GLY A 98 -8.64 13.31 -4.40
N SER A 99 -9.01 14.05 -3.35
CA SER A 99 -8.97 13.52 -1.98
C SER A 99 -10.02 12.44 -1.73
N ALA A 100 -11.21 12.57 -2.34
CA ALA A 100 -12.22 11.53 -2.29
C ALA A 100 -11.78 10.27 -3.05
N GLU A 101 -11.12 10.44 -4.19
CA GLU A 101 -10.56 9.32 -4.96
C GLU A 101 -9.53 8.55 -4.15
N GLU A 102 -8.65 9.21 -3.40
CA GLU A 102 -7.70 8.55 -2.51
C GLU A 102 -8.37 7.77 -1.39
N PHE A 103 -9.46 8.33 -0.81
CA PHE A 103 -10.22 7.63 0.22
C PHE A 103 -10.98 6.43 -0.34
N LEU A 104 -11.54 6.54 -1.54
CA LEU A 104 -12.31 5.50 -2.21
C LEU A 104 -11.44 4.55 -3.04
N HIS A 105 -10.13 4.77 -3.07
CA HIS A 105 -9.20 4.03 -3.92
C HIS A 105 -9.29 2.52 -3.71
N PRO A 106 -9.27 1.71 -4.79
CA PRO A 106 -9.42 0.26 -4.71
C PRO A 106 -8.31 -0.43 -3.90
N VAL A 107 -7.15 0.19 -3.71
CA VAL A 107 -6.05 -0.35 -2.88
C VAL A 107 -6.52 -0.81 -1.50
N TRP A 108 -7.47 -0.11 -0.90
CA TRP A 108 -8.00 -0.45 0.43
C TRP A 108 -8.77 -1.76 0.44
N GLN A 109 -9.52 -2.02 -0.64
CA GLN A 109 -10.21 -3.30 -0.83
C GLN A 109 -9.22 -4.41 -1.19
N VAL A 110 -8.28 -4.12 -2.08
CA VAL A 110 -7.21 -5.03 -2.47
C VAL A 110 -6.44 -5.53 -1.25
N ILE A 111 -5.96 -4.64 -0.38
CA ILE A 111 -5.19 -5.03 0.81
C ILE A 111 -6.04 -5.81 1.81
N SER A 112 -7.32 -5.47 1.95
CA SER A 112 -8.21 -6.11 2.92
C SER A 112 -8.72 -7.49 2.50
N THR A 113 -8.63 -7.84 1.22
CA THR A 113 -9.20 -9.07 0.67
C THR A 113 -8.11 -10.09 0.38
N THR A 114 -8.02 -11.14 1.19
CA THR A 114 -7.01 -12.20 1.02
C THR A 114 -7.29 -13.12 -0.16
N ALA A 115 -8.56 -13.34 -0.47
CA ALA A 115 -9.03 -14.27 -1.49
C ALA A 115 -10.04 -13.61 -2.45
N PRO A 116 -9.62 -12.67 -3.32
CA PRO A 116 -10.54 -11.98 -4.20
C PRO A 116 -11.15 -12.92 -5.25
N ARG A 117 -12.43 -12.67 -5.58
CA ARG A 117 -13.08 -13.31 -6.73
C ARG A 117 -12.47 -12.78 -8.03
N PRO A 118 -12.46 -13.57 -9.14
CA PRO A 118 -11.93 -13.09 -10.42
C PRO A 118 -12.57 -11.78 -10.89
N SER A 119 -13.89 -11.64 -10.72
CA SER A 119 -14.61 -10.40 -11.08
C SER A 119 -14.11 -9.19 -10.32
N ALA A 120 -13.81 -9.33 -9.02
CA ALA A 120 -13.28 -8.22 -8.22
C ALA A 120 -11.87 -7.82 -8.67
N VAL A 121 -11.01 -8.80 -8.97
CA VAL A 121 -9.67 -8.54 -9.52
C VAL A 121 -9.77 -7.77 -10.84
N TYR A 122 -10.65 -8.23 -11.73
CA TYR A 122 -10.90 -7.57 -13.01
C TYR A 122 -11.37 -6.13 -12.82
N ASP A 123 -12.39 -5.91 -11.98
CA ASP A 123 -12.97 -4.59 -11.74
C ASP A 123 -11.95 -3.63 -11.09
N TRP A 124 -11.13 -4.11 -10.15
CA TRP A 124 -10.08 -3.28 -9.54
C TRP A 124 -9.02 -2.85 -10.55
N ILE A 125 -8.55 -3.78 -11.40
CA ILE A 125 -7.54 -3.44 -12.42
C ILE A 125 -8.11 -2.43 -13.41
N HIS A 126 -9.37 -2.56 -13.83
CA HIS A 126 -10.03 -1.64 -14.74
C HIS A 126 -10.37 -0.28 -14.13
N SER A 127 -10.25 -0.12 -12.81
CA SER A 127 -10.39 1.16 -12.12
C SER A 127 -9.07 1.90 -11.88
N MET A 128 -7.92 1.30 -12.24
CA MET A 128 -6.59 1.91 -12.11
C MET A 128 -6.28 2.83 -13.29
N ALA A 129 -5.13 3.50 -13.23
CA ALA A 129 -4.62 4.31 -14.32
C ALA A 129 -4.49 3.50 -15.63
N PRO A 130 -4.81 4.08 -16.82
CA PRO A 130 -4.82 3.38 -18.12
C PRO A 130 -3.49 2.67 -18.45
N GLU A 131 -2.36 3.26 -18.03
CA GLU A 131 -1.02 2.70 -18.22
C GLU A 131 -0.88 1.36 -17.51
N LEU A 132 -1.36 1.27 -16.27
CA LEU A 132 -1.32 0.04 -15.48
C LEU A 132 -2.33 -1.00 -15.96
N GLN A 133 -3.51 -0.58 -16.43
CA GLN A 133 -4.45 -1.46 -17.12
C GLN A 133 -3.80 -2.10 -18.34
N SER A 134 -3.10 -1.31 -19.17
CA SER A 134 -2.38 -1.80 -20.35
C SER A 134 -1.26 -2.78 -20.00
N ILE A 135 -0.58 -2.56 -18.87
CA ILE A 135 0.46 -3.49 -18.37
C ILE A 135 -0.17 -4.80 -17.92
N ALA A 136 -1.27 -4.76 -17.19
CA ALA A 136 -2.00 -5.95 -16.75
C ALA A 136 -2.54 -6.75 -17.96
N ALA A 137 -3.10 -6.07 -18.96
CA ALA A 137 -3.56 -6.70 -20.19
C ALA A 137 -2.43 -7.44 -20.93
N ARG A 138 -1.23 -6.85 -21.01
CA ARG A 138 -0.05 -7.50 -21.60
C ARG A 138 0.49 -8.67 -20.78
N SER A 139 0.12 -8.79 -19.52
CA SER A 139 0.45 -9.92 -18.66
C SER A 139 -0.66 -10.99 -18.61
N GLU A 140 -1.43 -11.07 -19.68
CA GLU A 140 -2.46 -12.10 -19.87
C GLU A 140 -3.61 -11.98 -18.86
N LEU A 141 -4.01 -10.73 -18.50
CA LEU A 141 -5.20 -10.52 -17.69
C LEU A 141 -6.40 -11.19 -18.35
N PRO A 142 -7.00 -12.22 -17.72
CA PRO A 142 -8.09 -12.98 -18.35
C PRO A 142 -9.41 -12.21 -18.30
N SER A 143 -10.45 -12.80 -18.90
CA SER A 143 -11.81 -12.31 -18.77
C SER A 143 -12.28 -12.30 -17.29
N ARG A 144 -13.33 -11.52 -17.01
CA ARG A 144 -13.88 -11.25 -15.67
C ARG A 144 -14.14 -12.49 -14.78
N ASN A 145 -14.34 -13.66 -15.37
CA ASN A 145 -14.71 -14.88 -14.65
C ASN A 145 -13.55 -15.88 -14.49
N LYS A 146 -12.36 -15.56 -14.92
CA LYS A 146 -11.20 -16.44 -14.86
C LYS A 146 -10.16 -15.89 -13.86
N HIS A 147 -9.47 -16.81 -13.18
CA HIS A 147 -8.35 -16.45 -12.34
C HIS A 147 -7.18 -15.93 -13.18
N TRP A 148 -6.48 -14.96 -12.66
CA TRP A 148 -5.31 -14.38 -13.27
C TRP A 148 -4.05 -15.00 -12.67
N VAL A 149 -3.18 -15.53 -13.51
CA VAL A 149 -1.80 -15.88 -13.13
C VAL A 149 -0.90 -14.84 -13.81
N PRO A 150 -0.43 -13.81 -13.07
CA PRO A 150 0.29 -12.71 -13.70
C PRO A 150 1.62 -13.19 -14.29
N ASN A 151 1.86 -12.85 -15.56
CA ASN A 151 3.11 -13.13 -16.26
C ASN A 151 3.74 -11.82 -16.74
N PHE A 152 4.34 -11.08 -15.81
CA PHE A 152 4.99 -9.82 -16.14
C PHE A 152 6.37 -10.02 -16.74
N ARG A 153 6.63 -9.37 -17.87
CA ARG A 153 7.99 -9.19 -18.40
C ARG A 153 8.72 -8.12 -17.57
N SER A 154 10.05 -8.18 -17.54
CA SER A 154 10.87 -7.17 -16.82
C SER A 154 10.57 -5.73 -17.29
N SER A 155 10.28 -5.53 -18.58
CA SER A 155 9.89 -4.22 -19.11
C SER A 155 8.56 -3.72 -18.52
N SER A 156 7.60 -4.62 -18.27
CA SER A 156 6.32 -4.31 -17.64
C SER A 156 6.52 -3.94 -16.16
N LEU A 157 7.31 -4.68 -15.42
CA LEU A 157 7.65 -4.38 -14.02
C LEU A 157 8.38 -3.03 -13.90
N ASN A 158 9.32 -2.76 -14.79
CA ASN A 158 9.97 -1.46 -14.86
C ASN A 158 9.00 -0.32 -15.20
N ALA A 159 7.98 -0.57 -16.00
CA ALA A 159 6.95 0.41 -16.32
C ALA A 159 6.04 0.69 -15.11
N ILE A 160 5.67 -0.33 -14.32
CA ILE A 160 4.92 -0.14 -13.06
C ILE A 160 5.68 0.78 -12.10
N HIS A 161 7.00 0.61 -11.98
CA HIS A 161 7.83 1.47 -11.12
C HIS A 161 7.95 2.91 -11.63
N LYS A 162 7.57 3.19 -12.88
CA LYS A 162 7.52 4.56 -13.41
C LYS A 162 6.31 5.35 -12.95
N GLU A 163 5.29 4.67 -12.49
CA GLU A 163 4.03 5.24 -12.01
C GLU A 163 3.89 5.02 -10.49
N PRO A 164 4.76 5.68 -9.66
CA PRO A 164 4.74 5.44 -8.23
C PRO A 164 3.43 5.99 -7.61
N GLY A 165 2.70 5.14 -6.91
CA GLY A 165 1.45 5.53 -6.28
C GLY A 165 0.63 4.37 -5.76
N LEU A 166 -0.61 4.66 -5.39
CA LEU A 166 -1.54 3.66 -4.86
C LEU A 166 -1.90 2.59 -5.88
N ASP A 167 -2.02 2.95 -7.16
CA ASP A 167 -2.34 2.02 -8.23
C ASP A 167 -1.24 0.97 -8.45
N ALA A 168 0.03 1.39 -8.47
CA ALA A 168 1.16 0.48 -8.60
C ALA A 168 1.21 -0.52 -7.43
N ILE A 169 1.00 -0.03 -6.20
CA ILE A 169 0.93 -0.87 -5.01
C ILE A 169 -0.27 -1.83 -5.11
N ALA A 170 -1.44 -1.35 -5.52
CA ALA A 170 -2.63 -2.17 -5.66
C ALA A 170 -2.42 -3.28 -6.70
N LEU A 171 -1.90 -2.95 -7.87
CA LEU A 171 -1.63 -3.92 -8.94
C LEU A 171 -0.65 -5.00 -8.47
N LEU A 172 0.44 -4.63 -7.84
CA LEU A 172 1.44 -5.58 -7.34
C LEU A 172 0.93 -6.40 -6.16
N CYS A 173 0.10 -5.84 -5.27
CA CYS A 173 -0.59 -6.62 -4.23
C CYS A 173 -1.51 -7.70 -4.83
N ILE A 174 -2.31 -7.32 -5.84
CA ILE A 174 -3.16 -8.28 -6.56
C ILE A 174 -2.29 -9.37 -7.19
N ALA A 175 -1.28 -8.97 -7.96
CA ALA A 175 -0.42 -9.88 -8.70
C ALA A 175 0.29 -10.87 -7.77
N THR A 176 0.86 -10.39 -6.67
CA THR A 176 1.55 -11.22 -5.68
C THR A 176 0.63 -12.27 -5.08
N ARG A 177 -0.60 -11.89 -4.70
CA ARG A 177 -1.59 -12.84 -4.16
C ARG A 177 -2.11 -13.83 -5.20
N GLN A 178 -2.32 -13.38 -6.44
CA GLN A 178 -2.75 -14.26 -7.52
C GLN A 178 -1.65 -15.27 -7.86
N ALA A 179 -0.39 -14.84 -7.93
CA ALA A 179 0.76 -15.73 -8.12
C ALA A 179 0.89 -16.74 -6.98
N PHE A 180 0.69 -16.33 -5.74
CA PHE A 180 0.72 -17.23 -4.58
C PHE A 180 -0.38 -18.29 -4.63
N ARG A 181 -1.59 -17.93 -5.05
CA ARG A 181 -2.74 -18.84 -5.06
C ARG A 181 -2.79 -19.76 -6.27
N PHE A 182 -2.39 -19.31 -7.43
CA PHE A 182 -2.61 -19.98 -8.72
C PHE A 182 -1.33 -20.19 -9.54
N GLY A 183 -0.23 -19.58 -9.13
CA GLY A 183 1.08 -19.73 -9.74
C GLY A 183 2.04 -20.51 -8.85
N SER A 184 3.17 -19.90 -8.51
CA SER A 184 4.18 -20.50 -7.65
C SER A 184 4.61 -19.56 -6.52
N LEU A 185 5.13 -20.13 -5.43
CA LEU A 185 5.71 -19.38 -4.31
C LEU A 185 6.90 -18.52 -4.80
N GLN A 186 7.71 -19.05 -5.71
CA GLN A 186 8.83 -18.29 -6.31
C GLN A 186 8.32 -17.05 -7.03
N GLN A 187 7.32 -17.21 -7.90
CA GLN A 187 6.72 -16.09 -8.63
C GLN A 187 6.09 -15.05 -7.68
N ALA A 188 5.42 -15.51 -6.62
CA ALA A 188 4.88 -14.63 -5.59
C ALA A 188 5.99 -13.86 -4.86
N GLY A 189 7.11 -14.52 -4.55
CA GLY A 189 8.29 -13.91 -3.94
C GLY A 189 8.91 -12.83 -4.83
N ASP A 190 9.08 -13.12 -6.11
CA ASP A 190 9.61 -12.15 -7.08
C ASP A 190 8.70 -10.90 -7.19
N LEU A 191 7.38 -11.11 -7.23
CA LEU A 191 6.42 -10.00 -7.25
C LEU A 191 6.37 -9.23 -5.93
N ALA A 192 6.60 -9.89 -4.79
CA ALA A 192 6.71 -9.22 -3.49
C ALA A 192 7.93 -8.29 -3.42
N VAL A 193 9.03 -8.65 -4.07
CA VAL A 193 10.20 -7.77 -4.25
C VAL A 193 9.78 -6.51 -5.01
N HIS A 194 9.08 -6.67 -6.12
CA HIS A 194 8.60 -5.51 -6.91
C HIS A 194 7.57 -4.67 -6.16
N LEU A 195 6.75 -5.28 -5.29
CA LEU A 195 5.85 -4.56 -4.39
C LEU A 195 6.63 -3.70 -3.38
N SER A 196 7.72 -4.24 -2.82
CA SER A 196 8.62 -3.48 -1.94
C SER A 196 9.27 -2.29 -2.70
N HIS A 197 9.68 -2.49 -3.95
CA HIS A 197 10.18 -1.40 -4.79
C HIS A 197 9.12 -0.33 -5.02
N ALA A 198 7.88 -0.70 -5.36
CA ALA A 198 6.79 0.26 -5.54
C ALA A 198 6.50 1.06 -4.26
N PHE A 199 6.58 0.41 -3.09
CA PHE A 199 6.48 1.09 -1.80
C PHE A 199 7.60 2.14 -1.62
N TRP A 200 8.85 1.78 -1.89
CA TRP A 200 9.97 2.72 -1.76
C TRP A 200 9.88 3.85 -2.79
N MET A 201 9.44 3.56 -4.02
CA MET A 201 9.19 4.59 -5.04
C MET A 201 8.11 5.59 -4.62
N ALA A 202 7.10 5.13 -3.87
CA ALA A 202 6.03 5.98 -3.32
C ALA A 202 6.36 6.57 -1.94
N SER A 203 7.55 6.32 -1.38
CA SER A 203 7.90 6.66 0.01
C SER A 203 7.77 8.13 0.35
N ASP A 204 8.02 9.05 -0.59
CA ASP A 204 7.87 10.49 -0.36
C ASP A 204 6.43 10.88 -0.14
N LEU A 205 5.49 10.25 -0.87
CA LEU A 205 4.07 10.46 -0.69
C LEU A 205 3.63 10.05 0.72
N PHE A 206 4.16 8.94 1.22
CA PHE A 206 3.85 8.44 2.57
C PHE A 206 4.54 9.27 3.66
N ARG A 207 5.78 9.69 3.43
CA ARG A 207 6.54 10.56 4.34
C ARG A 207 5.93 11.94 4.48
N GLY A 208 5.52 12.56 3.39
CA GLY A 208 4.83 13.85 3.41
C GLY A 208 3.56 13.83 4.28
N ARG A 209 2.96 12.65 4.46
CA ARG A 209 1.80 12.42 5.33
C ARG A 209 2.15 11.83 6.70
N LYS A 210 3.43 11.59 6.98
CA LYS A 210 3.93 10.92 8.20
C LYS A 210 3.30 9.53 8.40
N LEU A 211 3.23 8.73 7.33
CA LEU A 211 2.56 7.43 7.28
C LEU A 211 3.45 6.30 6.74
N LEU A 212 4.75 6.54 6.57
CA LEU A 212 5.65 5.55 5.97
C LEU A 212 5.66 4.24 6.76
N THR A 213 5.84 4.32 8.08
CA THR A 213 5.84 3.16 8.98
C THR A 213 4.47 2.48 9.05
N ASP A 214 3.36 3.27 9.07
CA ASP A 214 2.01 2.71 9.07
C ASP A 214 1.73 1.93 7.77
N TRP A 215 2.21 2.42 6.61
CA TRP A 215 2.11 1.70 5.34
C TRP A 215 2.92 0.42 5.33
N ALA A 216 4.16 0.45 5.82
CA ALA A 216 5.00 -0.74 5.93
C ALA A 216 4.33 -1.80 6.82
N ARG A 217 3.79 -1.40 7.97
CA ARG A 217 3.02 -2.28 8.86
C ARG A 217 1.83 -2.93 8.17
N VAL A 218 1.05 -2.14 7.41
CA VAL A 218 -0.10 -2.69 6.66
C VAL A 218 0.36 -3.67 5.60
N LEU A 219 1.40 -3.38 4.84
CA LEU A 219 1.93 -4.32 3.85
C LEU A 219 2.45 -5.59 4.52
N ASP A 220 3.21 -5.48 5.61
CA ASP A 220 3.71 -6.63 6.35
C ASP A 220 2.57 -7.51 6.87
N GLN A 221 1.63 -6.92 7.62
CA GLN A 221 0.61 -7.68 8.34
C GLN A 221 -0.61 -8.05 7.49
N CYS A 222 -0.81 -7.43 6.34
CA CYS A 222 -1.99 -7.66 5.52
C CYS A 222 -1.69 -8.27 4.14
N VAL A 223 -0.42 -8.23 3.69
CA VAL A 223 -0.04 -8.75 2.37
C VAL A 223 1.07 -9.78 2.49
N PHE A 224 2.23 -9.40 3.01
CA PHE A 224 3.39 -10.29 3.04
C PHE A 224 3.21 -11.51 3.94
N ILE A 225 2.54 -11.34 5.08
CA ILE A 225 2.29 -12.45 6.01
C ILE A 225 1.44 -13.57 5.38
N ASP A 226 0.63 -13.24 4.36
CA ASP A 226 -0.18 -14.22 3.65
C ASP A 226 0.67 -15.06 2.66
N ILE A 227 1.91 -14.63 2.39
CA ILE A 227 2.83 -15.30 1.47
C ILE A 227 3.80 -16.14 2.30
N ALA A 228 3.38 -17.33 2.63
CA ALA A 228 4.12 -18.25 3.49
C ALA A 228 4.04 -19.68 2.96
N ASP A 229 5.13 -20.44 3.07
CA ASP A 229 5.13 -21.90 2.98
C ASP A 229 5.00 -22.52 4.38
N ALA A 230 5.22 -23.82 4.50
CA ALA A 230 5.12 -24.51 5.78
C ALA A 230 6.20 -24.10 6.80
N GLU A 231 7.31 -23.55 6.33
CA GLU A 231 8.51 -23.29 7.15
C GLU A 231 8.88 -21.81 7.20
N ARG A 232 8.51 -21.04 6.17
CA ARG A 232 8.98 -19.68 5.96
C ARG A 232 7.86 -18.74 5.55
N ARG A 233 7.98 -17.50 5.96
CA ARG A 233 7.07 -16.39 5.56
C ARG A 233 7.84 -15.17 5.12
N LEU A 234 7.22 -14.35 4.28
CA LEU A 234 7.75 -13.04 3.94
C LEU A 234 7.39 -12.03 5.04
N ARG A 235 8.33 -11.16 5.35
CA ARG A 235 8.14 -10.07 6.31
C ARG A 235 8.69 -8.76 5.75
N PHE A 236 8.01 -7.68 6.06
CA PHE A 236 8.44 -6.32 5.74
C PHE A 236 8.54 -5.52 7.05
N PRO A 237 9.64 -5.69 7.83
CA PRO A 237 9.70 -5.24 9.21
C PRO A 237 9.61 -3.71 9.33
N GLU A 238 8.56 -3.21 9.95
CA GLU A 238 8.34 -1.78 10.19
C GLU A 238 9.46 -1.12 10.99
N SER A 239 10.10 -1.85 11.90
CA SER A 239 11.18 -1.35 12.76
C SER A 239 12.40 -0.85 12.00
N CYS A 240 12.61 -1.32 10.77
CA CYS A 240 13.73 -0.92 9.94
C CYS A 240 13.39 0.23 8.97
N VAL A 241 12.09 0.49 8.72
CA VAL A 241 11.64 1.37 7.64
C VAL A 241 12.14 2.81 7.77
N ASP A 242 12.12 3.39 8.96
CA ASP A 242 12.61 4.76 9.16
C ASP A 242 14.15 4.86 9.01
N ALA A 243 14.88 3.84 9.47
CA ALA A 243 16.33 3.78 9.29
C ALA A 243 16.68 3.61 7.81
N ASP A 244 15.95 2.73 7.15
CA ASP A 244 16.10 2.46 5.73
C ASP A 244 15.75 3.70 4.90
N ALA A 245 14.67 4.40 5.20
CA ALA A 245 14.31 5.65 4.55
C ALA A 245 15.41 6.72 4.67
N ARG A 246 16.03 6.86 5.85
CA ARG A 246 17.14 7.80 6.05
C ARG A 246 18.39 7.40 5.24
N ALA A 247 18.71 6.12 5.17
CA ALA A 247 19.83 5.66 4.39
C ALA A 247 19.58 5.83 2.88
N LEU A 248 18.35 5.58 2.41
CA LEU A 248 17.96 5.85 1.02
C LEU A 248 18.09 7.35 0.69
N ASP A 249 17.67 8.24 1.58
CA ASP A 249 17.85 9.68 1.41
C ASP A 249 19.32 10.10 1.38
N TRP A 250 20.15 9.44 2.18
CA TRP A 250 21.58 9.70 2.17
C TRP A 250 22.21 9.30 0.83
N GLU A 251 21.90 8.10 0.33
CA GLU A 251 22.37 7.63 -0.98
C GLU A 251 21.91 8.55 -2.11
N LEU A 252 20.65 8.96 -2.12
CA LEU A 252 20.08 9.84 -3.13
C LEU A 252 20.78 11.22 -3.18
N ARG A 253 21.23 11.74 -2.03
CA ARG A 253 21.94 13.03 -1.96
C ARG A 253 23.38 12.93 -2.50
N HIS A 254 23.98 11.76 -2.43
CA HIS A 254 25.37 11.54 -2.85
C HIS A 254 25.50 11.02 -4.28
N LEU A 255 24.38 10.84 -4.98
CA LEU A 255 24.43 10.55 -6.41
C LEU A 255 24.89 11.79 -7.19
N PRO A 256 25.81 11.62 -8.17
CA PRO A 256 26.25 12.73 -9.00
C PRO A 256 25.09 13.35 -9.75
N ALA A 257 24.99 14.67 -9.73
CA ALA A 257 23.95 15.46 -10.39
C ALA A 257 24.05 15.30 -11.92
N SER A 258 23.32 14.38 -12.50
CA SER A 258 23.48 13.99 -13.91
C SER A 258 22.39 14.47 -14.87
N SER A 259 21.43 15.30 -14.45
CA SER A 259 20.38 15.76 -15.38
C SER A 259 19.56 16.95 -14.90
N PRO A 260 19.17 17.87 -15.80
CA PRO A 260 18.30 19.02 -15.51
C PRO A 260 16.80 18.68 -15.43
N TRP A 261 16.42 17.45 -15.13
CA TRP A 261 15.03 17.01 -15.03
C TRP A 261 14.34 17.67 -13.83
N THR A 262 13.02 17.83 -13.91
CA THR A 262 12.24 18.31 -12.77
C THR A 262 12.50 17.48 -11.52
N ILE A 263 12.51 18.10 -10.35
CA ILE A 263 12.90 17.45 -9.07
C ILE A 263 12.19 16.10 -8.87
N CYS A 264 10.93 15.98 -9.25
CA CYS A 264 10.15 14.75 -9.09
C CYS A 264 10.61 13.62 -10.03
N THR A 265 10.83 13.92 -11.31
CA THR A 265 11.31 12.95 -12.31
C THR A 265 12.75 12.54 -12.04
N ARG A 266 13.59 13.47 -11.57
CA ARG A 266 14.96 13.21 -11.15
C ARG A 266 14.98 12.23 -9.99
N ARG A 267 14.22 12.50 -8.91
CA ARG A 267 14.16 11.61 -7.73
C ARG A 267 13.68 10.21 -8.09
N THR A 268 12.67 10.09 -8.94
CA THR A 268 12.20 8.78 -9.43
C THR A 268 13.28 8.04 -10.21
N ALA A 269 14.04 8.73 -11.06
CA ALA A 269 15.13 8.14 -11.81
C ALA A 269 16.31 7.73 -10.90
N GLU A 270 16.62 8.54 -9.90
CA GLU A 270 17.65 8.28 -8.91
C GLU A 270 17.29 7.11 -8.00
N LEU A 271 16.05 7.05 -7.50
CA LEU A 271 15.53 5.91 -6.74
C LEU A 271 15.66 4.61 -7.53
N ARG A 272 15.36 4.62 -8.83
CA ARG A 272 15.55 3.45 -9.68
C ARG A 272 17.00 3.05 -9.82
N LYS A 273 17.90 4.01 -9.96
CA LYS A 273 19.33 3.71 -10.00
C LYS A 273 19.77 3.03 -8.71
N VAL A 274 19.38 3.57 -7.55
CA VAL A 274 19.75 3.01 -6.25
C VAL A 274 19.12 1.62 -6.06
N LEU A 275 17.83 1.48 -6.37
CA LEU A 275 17.11 0.20 -6.25
C LEU A 275 17.54 -0.82 -7.33
N GLY A 276 18.07 -0.40 -8.46
CA GLY A 276 18.52 -1.25 -9.56
C GLY A 276 20.03 -1.50 -9.63
N THR A 277 20.83 -0.91 -8.73
CA THR A 277 22.28 -1.15 -8.73
C THR A 277 22.61 -2.43 -7.97
N ASP A 278 23.43 -3.25 -8.61
CA ASP A 278 23.99 -4.50 -8.09
C ASP A 278 25.09 -4.28 -7.02
N ARG A 279 24.91 -3.26 -6.19
CA ARG A 279 25.76 -3.06 -5.00
C ARG A 279 25.24 -4.00 -3.92
N SER A 280 25.84 -5.16 -3.83
CA SER A 280 25.37 -6.35 -3.12
C SER A 280 24.74 -6.13 -1.74
N TYR A 281 25.30 -5.26 -0.89
CA TYR A 281 24.76 -5.06 0.45
C TYR A 281 23.52 -4.13 0.48
N LEU A 282 23.44 -3.11 -0.39
CA LEU A 282 22.29 -2.25 -0.55
C LEU A 282 21.14 -3.01 -1.21
N TYR A 283 21.49 -3.86 -2.18
CA TYR A 283 20.52 -4.74 -2.84
C TYR A 283 19.74 -5.57 -1.83
N TRP A 284 20.39 -6.26 -0.92
CA TRP A 284 19.74 -7.07 0.10
C TRP A 284 18.90 -6.26 1.11
N ARG A 285 19.31 -5.03 1.40
CA ARG A 285 18.62 -4.16 2.36
C ARG A 285 17.31 -3.60 1.81
N TRP A 286 17.30 -3.21 0.53
CA TRP A 286 16.18 -2.47 -0.07
C TRP A 286 15.25 -3.32 -0.91
N HIS A 287 15.69 -4.48 -1.37
CA HIS A 287 15.00 -5.23 -2.41
C HIS A 287 14.13 -6.36 -1.88
N TYR A 288 14.40 -6.88 -0.67
CA TYR A 288 13.75 -8.09 -0.23
C TYR A 288 12.89 -7.91 1.01
N PRO A 289 11.61 -8.33 0.97
CA PRO A 289 10.94 -8.73 2.17
C PRO A 289 11.79 -9.84 2.81
N ARG A 290 12.03 -9.75 4.11
CA ARG A 290 12.84 -10.75 4.81
C ARG A 290 12.11 -12.08 4.83
N VAL A 291 12.83 -13.16 4.57
CA VAL A 291 12.32 -14.51 4.78
C VAL A 291 12.58 -14.87 6.23
N GLU A 292 11.54 -15.05 7.00
CA GLU A 292 11.64 -15.48 8.40
C GLU A 292 11.13 -16.92 8.56
N PRO A 293 11.82 -17.77 9.37
CA PRO A 293 11.28 -19.06 9.71
C PRO A 293 9.98 -18.88 10.50
N ILE A 294 9.02 -19.76 10.27
CA ILE A 294 7.84 -19.86 11.12
C ILE A 294 8.27 -20.63 12.36
N THR A 295 8.60 -19.93 13.44
CA THR A 295 8.77 -20.57 14.74
C THR A 295 7.39 -21.04 15.19
N MET A 296 7.16 -22.34 15.16
CA MET A 296 6.04 -22.92 15.91
C MET A 296 6.34 -22.64 17.38
N GLU A 297 5.56 -21.76 18.00
CA GLU A 297 5.55 -21.71 19.46
C GLU A 297 5.19 -23.12 19.93
N PRO A 298 6.00 -23.74 20.85
CA PRO A 298 5.63 -25.01 21.38
C PRO A 298 4.25 -24.87 21.99
N VAL A 299 3.30 -25.70 21.54
CA VAL A 299 1.99 -25.80 22.15
C VAL A 299 2.28 -26.22 23.60
N VAL A 300 2.21 -25.27 24.51
CA VAL A 300 2.25 -25.53 25.94
C VAL A 300 1.00 -26.38 26.20
N GLN A 301 1.17 -27.68 26.23
CA GLN A 301 0.13 -28.57 26.72
C GLN A 301 -0.17 -28.13 28.15
N ALA A 302 -1.37 -27.63 28.37
CA ALA A 302 -1.85 -27.35 29.70
C ALA A 302 -1.64 -28.64 30.52
N PRO A 303 -1.07 -28.56 31.74
CA PRO A 303 -0.94 -29.71 32.57
C PRO A 303 -2.31 -30.36 32.72
N SER A 304 -2.43 -31.60 32.30
CA SER A 304 -3.60 -32.44 32.59
C SER A 304 -3.68 -32.54 34.11
N ASP A 305 -4.62 -31.81 34.69
CA ASP A 305 -4.99 -31.99 36.10
C ASP A 305 -5.45 -33.43 36.29
N ILE A 306 -4.63 -34.18 37.05
CA ILE A 306 -4.93 -35.50 37.59
C ILE A 306 -5.76 -35.30 38.87
#